data_84dae54b1a001cf9e84d5e548d7add22
#
_entry.id   84dae54b1a001cf9e84d5e548d7add22
#
_cell.length_a   1.000
_cell.length_b   1.000
_cell.length_c   1.000
_cell.angle_alpha   90.00
_cell.angle_beta   90.00
_cell.angle_gamma   90.00
#
_symmetry.space_group_name_H-M   'P 1'
#
loop_
_entity.id
_entity.type
_entity.pdbx_description
1 polymer ?
#
loop_
_entity_poly.entity_id
_entity_poly.type
_entity_poly.pdbx_seq_one_letter_code
_entity_poly.pdbx_strand_id
1 'polypeptide(L)'
;MKAHRSSVQFIGIAMALLLGTFAGASFAKSELKGAAILDHACGKVAVKQMGLVHEGKMDEANKLSTKEMQEQWKAMPAKDRTMMSGMMKEMSLTSDRYAADIRANGALVVDDASATLTVRKTNKDKSGTSTETITQKFRIDGSQCLISR
;
A
#
# COMPACT_ATOMS: atom_id res chain seq x y z
N MET A 1 -23.75 -66.08 -52.18
CA MET A 1 -22.31 -65.62 -52.34
C MET A 1 -22.17 -64.25 -51.81
N LYS A 2 -21.17 -63.98 -50.98
CA LYS A 2 -20.72 -62.70 -50.37
C LYS A 2 -21.73 -61.95 -49.48
N ALA A 3 -21.63 -62.24 -48.20
CA ALA A 3 -22.25 -61.48 -47.12
C ALA A 3 -21.58 -60.12 -46.94
N HIS A 4 -22.38 -59.07 -46.84
CA HIS A 4 -21.95 -57.78 -46.38
C HIS A 4 -22.42 -57.59 -44.93
N ARG A 5 -21.45 -57.57 -43.99
CA ARG A 5 -21.67 -57.19 -42.61
C ARG A 5 -21.62 -55.69 -42.49
N SER A 6 -22.73 -55.06 -42.15
CA SER A 6 -22.79 -53.66 -41.74
C SER A 6 -22.46 -53.56 -40.27
N SER A 7 -21.36 -52.94 -39.93
CA SER A 7 -20.97 -52.55 -38.57
C SER A 7 -21.69 -51.28 -38.17
N VAL A 8 -22.58 -51.38 -37.17
CA VAL A 8 -23.19 -50.21 -36.53
C VAL A 8 -22.23 -49.70 -35.48
N GLN A 9 -21.65 -48.55 -35.72
CA GLN A 9 -20.85 -47.84 -34.72
C GLN A 9 -21.79 -47.09 -33.77
N PHE A 10 -21.78 -47.51 -32.50
CA PHE A 10 -22.38 -46.72 -31.41
C PHE A 10 -21.49 -45.51 -31.08
N ILE A 11 -21.99 -44.33 -31.37
CA ILE A 11 -21.38 -43.09 -30.95
C ILE A 11 -21.84 -42.84 -29.50
N GLY A 12 -20.94 -43.16 -28.56
CA GLY A 12 -21.10 -42.83 -27.15
C GLY A 12 -20.86 -41.32 -26.96
N ILE A 13 -21.91 -40.60 -26.64
CA ILE A 13 -21.82 -39.18 -26.22
C ILE A 13 -21.34 -39.19 -24.77
N ALA A 14 -20.05 -38.92 -24.56
CA ALA A 14 -19.49 -38.65 -23.24
C ALA A 14 -19.85 -37.21 -22.86
N MET A 15 -20.83 -37.06 -21.98
CA MET A 15 -21.23 -35.82 -21.35
C MET A 15 -20.20 -35.46 -20.27
N ALA A 16 -19.19 -34.71 -20.64
CA ALA A 16 -18.20 -34.18 -19.68
C ALA A 16 -18.86 -33.10 -18.79
N LEU A 17 -19.17 -33.47 -17.57
CA LEU A 17 -19.54 -32.55 -16.50
C LEU A 17 -18.31 -31.66 -16.18
N LEU A 18 -18.29 -30.47 -16.73
CA LEU A 18 -17.40 -29.40 -16.32
C LEU A 18 -17.83 -28.94 -14.91
N LEU A 19 -17.29 -29.58 -13.89
CA LEU A 19 -17.23 -29.05 -12.53
C LEU A 19 -16.30 -27.83 -12.59
N GLY A 20 -16.89 -26.63 -12.78
CA GLY A 20 -16.21 -25.38 -12.62
C GLY A 20 -15.77 -25.24 -11.16
N THR A 21 -14.52 -25.58 -10.90
CA THR A 21 -13.84 -25.16 -9.68
C THR A 21 -13.75 -23.65 -9.72
N PHE A 22 -14.66 -22.96 -9.03
CA PHE A 22 -14.43 -21.60 -8.61
C PHE A 22 -13.21 -21.62 -7.69
N ALA A 23 -12.02 -21.54 -8.27
CA ALA A 23 -10.83 -21.17 -7.55
C ALA A 23 -11.10 -19.74 -7.04
N GLY A 24 -11.47 -19.62 -5.77
CA GLY A 24 -11.48 -18.34 -5.09
C GLY A 24 -10.12 -17.72 -5.32
N ALA A 25 -10.07 -16.61 -6.05
CA ALA A 25 -8.86 -15.84 -6.23
C ALA A 25 -8.45 -15.38 -4.82
N SER A 26 -7.56 -16.13 -4.18
CA SER A 26 -6.81 -15.64 -3.04
C SER A 26 -5.95 -14.51 -3.60
N PHE A 27 -6.40 -13.26 -3.42
CA PHE A 27 -5.61 -12.12 -3.77
C PHE A 27 -4.34 -12.17 -2.90
N ALA A 28 -3.24 -12.53 -3.54
CA ALA A 28 -1.96 -12.68 -2.88
C ALA A 28 -1.49 -11.28 -2.49
N LYS A 29 -1.22 -11.08 -1.19
CA LYS A 29 -0.53 -9.88 -0.71
C LYS A 29 0.78 -9.75 -1.48
N SER A 30 0.99 -8.60 -2.11
CA SER A 30 2.23 -8.29 -2.79
C SER A 30 3.13 -7.45 -1.88
N GLU A 31 4.41 -7.79 -1.82
CA GLU A 31 5.43 -7.02 -1.10
C GLU A 31 6.35 -6.34 -2.10
N LEU A 32 6.43 -5.01 -2.03
CA LEU A 32 7.35 -4.20 -2.82
C LEU A 32 8.51 -3.73 -1.95
N LYS A 33 9.71 -3.62 -2.54
CA LYS A 33 10.93 -3.15 -1.86
C LYS A 33 11.68 -2.15 -2.75
N GLY A 34 12.47 -1.32 -2.11
CA GLY A 34 13.37 -0.41 -2.81
C GLY A 34 12.66 0.58 -3.72
N ALA A 35 13.19 0.74 -4.94
CA ALA A 35 12.68 1.70 -5.91
C ALA A 35 11.23 1.41 -6.33
N ALA A 36 10.80 0.15 -6.37
CA ALA A 36 9.43 -0.22 -6.75
C ALA A 36 8.36 0.40 -5.83
N ILE A 37 8.70 0.68 -4.56
CA ILE A 37 7.81 1.39 -3.64
C ILE A 37 7.56 2.81 -4.12
N LEU A 38 8.60 3.49 -4.61
CA LEU A 38 8.52 4.89 -5.06
C LEU A 38 7.75 5.05 -6.37
N ASP A 39 7.64 3.99 -7.16
CA ASP A 39 6.83 3.96 -8.38
C ASP A 39 5.35 3.67 -8.06
N HIS A 40 5.06 3.03 -6.93
CA HIS A 40 3.71 2.73 -6.49
C HIS A 40 2.97 3.98 -5.98
N ALA A 41 1.64 4.06 -6.19
CA ALA A 41 0.83 5.21 -5.77
C ALA A 41 0.98 5.54 -4.27
N CYS A 42 0.98 4.52 -3.40
CA CYS A 42 1.13 4.71 -1.95
C CYS A 42 2.52 5.24 -1.58
N GLY A 43 3.58 4.79 -2.25
CA GLY A 43 4.93 5.31 -2.03
C GLY A 43 5.05 6.79 -2.42
N LYS A 44 4.47 7.17 -3.56
CA LYS A 44 4.42 8.57 -4.00
C LYS A 44 3.67 9.45 -2.99
N VAL A 45 2.53 8.97 -2.48
CA VAL A 45 1.74 9.69 -1.47
C VAL A 45 2.52 9.82 -0.17
N ALA A 46 3.21 8.77 0.28
CA ALA A 46 4.04 8.79 1.49
C ALA A 46 5.12 9.86 1.42
N VAL A 47 5.89 9.87 0.33
CA VAL A 47 6.97 10.85 0.12
C VAL A 47 6.43 12.27 0.03
N LYS A 48 5.34 12.47 -0.71
CA LYS A 48 4.70 13.79 -0.84
C LYS A 48 4.20 14.30 0.50
N GLN A 49 3.52 13.46 1.28
CA GLN A 49 3.03 13.85 2.60
C GLN A 49 4.17 14.24 3.54
N MET A 50 5.23 13.43 3.61
CA MET A 50 6.39 13.71 4.47
C MET A 50 7.00 15.07 4.14
N GLY A 51 7.17 15.38 2.84
CA GLY A 51 7.69 16.67 2.40
C GLY A 51 6.78 17.83 2.77
N LEU A 52 5.47 17.71 2.58
CA LEU A 52 4.51 18.75 2.97
C LEU A 52 4.50 18.98 4.47
N VAL A 53 4.61 17.95 5.28
CA VAL A 53 4.74 18.06 6.75
C VAL A 53 6.03 18.78 7.12
N HIS A 54 7.15 18.43 6.48
CA HIS A 54 8.45 19.08 6.70
C HIS A 54 8.43 20.57 6.36
N GLU A 55 7.70 20.94 5.30
CA GLU A 55 7.49 22.33 4.91
C GLU A 55 6.47 23.08 5.82
N GLY A 56 5.82 22.40 6.74
CA GLY A 56 4.77 22.95 7.61
C GLY A 56 3.42 23.11 6.92
N LYS A 57 3.22 22.49 5.75
CA LYS A 57 1.98 22.53 4.96
C LYS A 57 1.00 21.45 5.38
N MET A 58 0.63 21.43 6.66
CA MET A 58 -0.19 20.36 7.26
C MET A 58 -1.58 20.23 6.63
N ASP A 59 -2.23 21.32 6.24
CA ASP A 59 -3.53 21.28 5.59
C ASP A 59 -3.46 20.62 4.20
N GLU A 60 -2.36 20.82 3.48
CA GLU A 60 -2.11 20.16 2.19
C GLU A 60 -1.74 18.67 2.39
N ALA A 61 -0.90 18.39 3.38
CA ALA A 61 -0.56 17.02 3.75
C ALA A 61 -1.80 16.20 4.13
N ASN A 62 -2.73 16.83 4.87
CA ASN A 62 -3.96 16.18 5.30
C ASN A 62 -4.93 15.86 4.15
N LYS A 63 -4.88 16.60 3.03
CA LYS A 63 -5.67 16.26 1.81
C LYS A 63 -5.28 14.92 1.18
N LEU A 64 -4.11 14.38 1.52
CA LEU A 64 -3.65 13.07 1.09
C LEU A 64 -4.18 11.91 1.97
N SER A 65 -4.96 12.24 3.00
CA SER A 65 -5.52 11.28 3.96
C SER A 65 -6.98 10.94 3.62
N THR A 66 -7.50 9.91 4.27
CA THR A 66 -8.91 9.56 4.16
C THR A 66 -9.81 10.70 4.66
N LYS A 67 -11.06 10.72 4.20
CA LYS A 67 -12.04 11.75 4.56
C LYS A 67 -12.22 11.84 6.08
N GLU A 68 -12.26 10.71 6.75
CA GLU A 68 -12.39 10.62 8.20
C GLU A 68 -11.22 11.33 8.92
N MET A 69 -9.99 11.15 8.46
CA MET A 69 -8.82 11.84 9.01
C MET A 69 -8.85 13.34 8.73
N GLN A 70 -9.29 13.74 7.54
CA GLN A 70 -9.45 15.16 7.18
C GLN A 70 -10.48 15.85 8.07
N GLU A 71 -11.61 15.19 8.35
CA GLU A 71 -12.65 15.72 9.23
C GLU A 71 -12.17 15.83 10.68
N GLN A 72 -11.42 14.84 11.17
CA GLN A 72 -10.83 14.89 12.51
C GLN A 72 -9.82 16.03 12.64
N TRP A 73 -9.00 16.26 11.63
CA TRP A 73 -8.07 17.39 11.61
C TRP A 73 -8.80 18.72 11.66
N LYS A 74 -9.88 18.88 10.87
CA LYS A 74 -10.69 20.11 10.84
C LYS A 74 -11.43 20.35 12.17
N ALA A 75 -11.88 19.29 12.81
CA ALA A 75 -12.58 19.37 14.10
C ALA A 75 -11.66 19.70 15.28
N MET A 76 -10.34 19.53 15.11
CA MET A 76 -9.36 19.86 16.14
C MET A 76 -9.29 21.36 16.39
N PRO A 77 -9.21 21.83 17.65
CA PRO A 77 -9.03 23.23 17.98
C PRO A 77 -7.81 23.83 17.28
N ALA A 78 -7.89 25.10 16.86
CA ALA A 78 -6.81 25.75 16.12
C ALA A 78 -5.46 25.75 16.87
N LYS A 79 -5.48 25.95 18.19
CA LYS A 79 -4.30 25.88 19.05
C LYS A 79 -3.61 24.52 18.98
N ASP A 80 -4.40 23.43 19.02
CA ASP A 80 -3.88 22.06 19.02
C ASP A 80 -3.32 21.70 17.65
N ARG A 81 -3.98 22.16 16.57
CA ARG A 81 -3.46 22.00 15.20
C ARG A 81 -2.12 22.71 15.01
N THR A 82 -1.98 23.94 15.54
CA THR A 82 -0.71 24.70 15.45
C THR A 82 0.40 23.97 16.22
N MET A 83 0.12 23.52 17.44
CA MET A 83 1.10 22.79 18.24
C MET A 83 1.51 21.48 17.56
N MET A 84 0.54 20.69 17.09
CA MET A 84 0.81 19.42 16.40
C MET A 84 1.58 19.63 15.11
N SER A 85 1.23 20.65 14.31
CA SER A 85 1.95 21.00 13.09
C SER A 85 3.42 21.32 13.37
N GLY A 86 3.71 22.08 14.43
CA GLY A 86 5.08 22.39 14.85
C GLY A 86 5.86 21.13 15.21
N MET A 87 5.30 20.28 16.06
CA MET A 87 5.94 19.03 16.47
C MET A 87 6.19 18.10 15.27
N MET A 88 5.19 17.91 14.41
CA MET A 88 5.33 17.04 13.25
C MET A 88 6.36 17.56 12.25
N LYS A 89 6.43 18.89 12.05
CA LYS A 89 7.45 19.51 11.21
C LYS A 89 8.87 19.22 11.71
N GLU A 90 9.11 19.36 13.00
CA GLU A 90 10.43 19.12 13.60
C GLU A 90 10.85 17.64 13.50
N MET A 91 9.89 16.71 13.60
CA MET A 91 10.14 15.28 13.53
C MET A 91 10.17 14.72 12.10
N SER A 92 9.76 15.51 11.10
CA SER A 92 9.62 15.05 9.71
C SER A 92 10.95 15.14 8.96
N LEU A 93 11.02 14.39 7.86
CA LEU A 93 12.14 14.37 6.93
C LEU A 93 11.78 15.14 5.65
N THR A 94 12.80 15.65 4.96
CA THR A 94 12.58 16.12 3.58
C THR A 94 12.11 14.97 2.69
N SER A 95 11.40 15.29 1.60
CA SER A 95 10.96 14.30 0.60
C SER A 95 12.10 13.42 0.12
N ASP A 96 13.23 14.03 -0.23
CA ASP A 96 14.39 13.31 -0.77
C ASP A 96 15.01 12.36 0.25
N ARG A 97 15.13 12.80 1.49
CA ARG A 97 15.64 11.97 2.58
C ARG A 97 14.73 10.79 2.84
N TYR A 98 13.42 11.03 2.93
CA TYR A 98 12.46 9.97 3.16
C TYR A 98 12.41 8.97 1.98
N ALA A 99 12.47 9.46 0.74
CA ALA A 99 12.56 8.60 -0.44
C ALA A 99 13.84 7.74 -0.44
N ALA A 100 14.97 8.29 0.01
CA ALA A 100 16.21 7.53 0.17
C ALA A 100 16.08 6.44 1.23
N ASP A 101 15.48 6.75 2.39
CA ASP A 101 15.23 5.79 3.47
C ASP A 101 14.27 4.66 3.01
N ILE A 102 13.21 4.99 2.26
CA ILE A 102 12.29 4.01 1.64
C ILE A 102 13.06 3.09 0.68
N ARG A 103 13.89 3.66 -0.18
CA ARG A 103 14.66 2.89 -1.16
C ARG A 103 15.63 1.91 -0.50
N ALA A 104 16.26 2.33 0.59
CA ALA A 104 17.24 1.52 1.29
C ALA A 104 16.60 0.46 2.21
N ASN A 105 15.54 0.80 2.93
CA ASN A 105 15.06 0.03 4.07
C ASN A 105 13.52 -0.09 4.12
N GLY A 106 12.82 0.29 3.04
CA GLY A 106 11.36 0.24 2.95
C GLY A 106 10.83 -1.13 2.54
N ALA A 107 9.66 -1.46 3.05
CA ALA A 107 8.81 -2.55 2.60
C ALA A 107 7.37 -2.06 2.51
N LEU A 108 6.73 -2.24 1.37
CA LEU A 108 5.32 -1.92 1.16
C LEU A 108 4.55 -3.20 0.91
N VAL A 109 3.70 -3.57 1.84
CA VAL A 109 2.77 -4.69 1.69
C VAL A 109 1.45 -4.15 1.16
N VAL A 110 1.04 -4.64 0.00
CA VAL A 110 -0.19 -4.23 -0.68
C VAL A 110 -1.19 -5.36 -0.62
N ASP A 111 -2.40 -5.04 -0.22
CA ASP A 111 -3.60 -5.86 -0.24
C ASP A 111 -4.66 -5.17 -1.12
N ASP A 112 -5.80 -5.81 -1.43
CA ASP A 112 -6.82 -5.28 -2.35
C ASP A 112 -7.29 -3.86 -2.04
N ALA A 113 -7.57 -3.58 -0.77
CA ALA A 113 -8.14 -2.31 -0.32
C ALA A 113 -7.22 -1.52 0.60
N SER A 114 -6.01 -2.03 0.87
CA SER A 114 -5.09 -1.42 1.83
C SER A 114 -3.63 -1.66 1.47
N ALA A 115 -2.77 -0.79 2.00
CA ALA A 115 -1.34 -1.02 1.96
C ALA A 115 -0.69 -0.56 3.27
N THR A 116 0.44 -1.15 3.60
CA THR A 116 1.23 -0.77 4.78
C THR A 116 2.68 -0.59 4.37
N LEU A 117 3.18 0.63 4.50
CA LEU A 117 4.58 0.97 4.31
C LEU A 117 5.29 0.91 5.66
N THR A 118 6.37 0.17 5.73
CA THR A 118 7.26 0.10 6.88
C THR A 118 8.66 0.52 6.45
N VAL A 119 9.23 1.51 7.13
CA VAL A 119 10.60 1.98 6.88
C VAL A 119 11.40 1.78 8.17
N ARG A 120 12.44 0.97 8.12
CA ARG A 120 13.34 0.72 9.25
C ARG A 120 14.57 1.61 9.15
N LYS A 121 14.86 2.32 10.22
CA LYS A 121 15.99 3.22 10.32
C LYS A 121 16.89 2.76 11.44
N THR A 122 18.11 2.44 11.12
CA THR A 122 19.10 2.05 12.12
C THR A 122 20.03 3.23 12.39
N ASN A 123 20.00 3.74 13.60
CA ASN A 123 20.90 4.78 14.07
C ASN A 123 22.00 4.12 14.91
N LYS A 124 23.25 4.42 14.57
CA LYS A 124 24.42 4.02 15.36
C LYS A 124 25.03 5.27 15.98
N ASP A 125 25.07 5.30 17.28
CA ASP A 125 25.73 6.36 18.03
C ASP A 125 26.73 5.76 19.04
N LYS A 126 27.35 6.61 19.85
CA LYS A 126 28.33 6.17 20.86
C LYS A 126 27.71 5.32 21.98
N SER A 127 26.39 5.35 22.14
CA SER A 127 25.63 4.60 23.15
C SER A 127 25.16 3.24 22.66
N GLY A 128 25.25 2.98 21.33
CA GLY A 128 24.86 1.71 20.73
C GLY A 128 24.16 1.82 19.39
N THR A 129 23.43 0.77 19.06
CA THR A 129 22.58 0.71 17.85
C THR A 129 21.13 0.75 18.25
N SER A 130 20.39 1.74 17.77
CA SER A 130 18.94 1.83 17.90
C SER A 130 18.24 1.64 16.54
N THR A 131 17.09 0.97 16.53
CA THR A 131 16.27 0.82 15.33
C THR A 131 14.94 1.52 15.55
N GLU A 132 14.66 2.50 14.73
CA GLU A 132 13.38 3.18 14.64
C GLU A 132 12.58 2.60 13.47
N THR A 133 11.29 2.42 13.66
CA THR A 133 10.38 1.92 12.62
C THR A 133 9.27 2.93 12.39
N ILE A 134 9.20 3.45 11.18
CA ILE A 134 8.10 4.29 10.71
C ILE A 134 7.10 3.38 10.01
N THR A 135 5.86 3.36 10.46
CA THR A 135 4.80 2.58 9.83
C THR A 135 3.69 3.53 9.37
N GLN A 136 3.31 3.42 8.11
CA GLN A 136 2.25 4.22 7.51
C GLN A 136 1.25 3.30 6.81
N LYS A 137 -0.02 3.46 7.14
CA LYS A 137 -1.11 2.68 6.56
C LYS A 137 -1.85 3.49 5.50
N PHE A 138 -2.38 2.80 4.53
CA PHE A 138 -3.13 3.38 3.41
C PHE A 138 -4.41 2.62 3.16
N ARG A 139 -5.44 3.34 2.73
CA ARG A 139 -6.61 2.79 2.05
C ARG A 139 -6.43 2.99 0.54
N ILE A 140 -6.72 1.95 -0.23
CA ILE A 140 -6.69 1.99 -1.68
C ILE A 140 -8.14 2.14 -2.15
N ASP A 141 -8.39 3.19 -2.95
CA ASP A 141 -9.69 3.47 -3.55
C ASP A 141 -9.48 3.65 -5.06
N GLY A 142 -9.76 2.60 -5.82
CA GLY A 142 -9.42 2.53 -7.24
C GLY A 142 -7.92 2.67 -7.48
N SER A 143 -7.50 3.72 -8.19
CA SER A 143 -6.09 4.04 -8.43
C SER A 143 -5.48 4.98 -7.38
N GLN A 144 -6.26 5.45 -6.43
CA GLN A 144 -5.81 6.38 -5.40
C GLN A 144 -5.35 5.65 -4.14
N CYS A 145 -4.30 6.17 -3.54
CA CYS A 145 -3.81 5.71 -2.25
C CYS A 145 -3.96 6.86 -1.25
N LEU A 146 -4.73 6.63 -0.19
CA LEU A 146 -5.02 7.61 0.84
C LEU A 146 -4.45 7.15 2.17
N ILE A 147 -3.79 8.05 2.90
CA ILE A 147 -3.26 7.75 4.22
C ILE A 147 -4.42 7.46 5.18
N SER A 148 -4.28 6.39 5.96
CA SER A 148 -5.27 5.91 6.92
C SER A 148 -4.63 5.62 8.29
N ARG A 149 -5.45 5.31 9.26
CA ARG A 149 -5.01 4.86 10.60
C ARG A 149 -4.76 3.35 10.64
#